data_f2c514113c38e9522b99bd9fffe80c99
#
_entry.id   f2c514113c38e9522b99bd9fffe80c99
#
_cell.length_a   1.000
_cell.length_b   1.000
_cell.length_c   1.000
_cell.angle_alpha   90.00
_cell.angle_beta   90.00
_cell.angle_gamma   90.00
#
_symmetry.space_group_name_H-M   'P 1'
#
loop_
_entity.id
_entity.type
_entity.pdbx_description
1 polymer ?
#
loop_
_entity_poly.entity_id
_entity_poly.type
_entity_poly.pdbx_seq_one_letter_code
_entity_poly.pdbx_strand_id
1 'polypeptide(L)'
;MTSVRQTIHSDQAPKAIGPYSQAVRAGDTVYLAGQIPLDPKTMQMVEGDFEAEARRVFENIKAVIAASGGSFAQVAKVTIFITDFANFAKVNELMAQYFKEPYPARSTVAVAALPRNARVEIECTLHLG
;
A
#
# COMPACT_ATOMS: atom_id res chain seq x y z
N MET A 1 -5.94 23.27 -20.66
CA MET A 1 -6.64 22.00 -20.34
C MET A 1 -5.91 21.25 -19.27
N THR A 2 -6.60 20.85 -18.24
CA THR A 2 -6.00 20.09 -17.19
C THR A 2 -5.84 18.61 -17.59
N SER A 3 -4.80 17.98 -17.09
CA SER A 3 -4.62 16.54 -17.28
C SER A 3 -5.74 15.78 -16.57
N VAL A 4 -6.24 14.73 -17.20
CA VAL A 4 -7.25 13.85 -16.56
C VAL A 4 -6.63 12.99 -15.45
N ARG A 5 -5.31 12.85 -15.44
CA ARG A 5 -4.58 12.10 -14.42
C ARG A 5 -3.43 12.92 -13.89
N GLN A 6 -3.14 12.76 -12.61
CA GLN A 6 -1.98 13.35 -11.97
C GLN A 6 -1.18 12.25 -11.27
N THR A 7 0.12 12.19 -11.53
CA THR A 7 0.99 11.26 -10.82
C THR A 7 1.32 11.82 -9.44
N ILE A 8 1.46 10.92 -8.47
CA ILE A 8 1.76 11.28 -7.09
C ILE A 8 3.07 10.61 -6.71
N HIS A 9 3.92 11.36 -6.03
CA HIS A 9 5.22 10.87 -5.57
C HIS A 9 5.45 11.29 -4.12
N SER A 10 6.02 10.38 -3.34
CA SER A 10 6.48 10.64 -1.99
C SER A 10 7.91 10.15 -1.83
N ASP A 11 8.79 11.00 -1.30
CA ASP A 11 10.15 10.58 -0.96
C ASP A 11 10.18 9.73 0.31
N GLN A 12 9.06 9.66 1.04
CA GLN A 12 8.94 8.85 2.26
C GLN A 12 8.46 7.42 1.96
N ALA A 13 8.21 7.11 0.68
CA ALA A 13 7.88 5.77 0.22
C ALA A 13 8.92 5.34 -0.82
N PRO A 14 9.06 4.02 -1.08
CA PRO A 14 9.99 3.56 -2.10
C PRO A 14 9.67 4.18 -3.45
N LYS A 15 10.68 4.73 -4.11
CA LYS A 15 10.48 5.30 -5.45
C LYS A 15 10.10 4.22 -6.44
N ALA A 16 9.29 4.59 -7.43
CA ALA A 16 8.92 3.67 -8.48
C ALA A 16 10.15 3.31 -9.34
N ILE A 17 10.43 2.01 -9.44
CA ILE A 17 11.53 1.48 -10.24
C ILE A 17 10.93 0.66 -11.38
N GLY A 18 10.58 1.34 -12.46
CA GLY A 18 9.94 0.71 -13.59
C GLY A 18 8.89 1.62 -14.21
N PRO A 19 8.13 1.12 -15.18
CA PRO A 19 7.15 1.93 -15.91
C PRO A 19 5.84 2.04 -15.15
N TYR A 20 5.87 2.61 -13.92
CA TYR A 20 4.67 2.86 -13.12
C TYR A 20 4.89 4.05 -12.19
N SER A 21 3.82 4.56 -11.62
CA SER A 21 3.84 5.63 -10.61
C SER A 21 3.47 5.05 -9.26
N GLN A 22 3.91 5.68 -8.17
CA GLN A 22 3.50 5.27 -6.83
C GLN A 22 1.99 5.36 -6.65
N ALA A 23 1.39 6.39 -7.20
CA ALA A 23 -0.05 6.55 -7.24
C ALA A 23 -0.45 7.49 -8.37
N VAL A 24 -1.73 7.41 -8.75
CA VAL A 24 -2.31 8.27 -9.78
C VAL A 24 -3.64 8.77 -9.26
N ARG A 25 -3.86 10.08 -9.36
CA ARG A 25 -5.15 10.69 -9.07
C ARG A 25 -5.90 10.89 -10.39
N ALA A 26 -7.16 10.45 -10.40
CA ALA A 26 -8.09 10.67 -11.51
C ALA A 26 -9.38 11.22 -10.91
N GLY A 27 -9.68 12.50 -11.13
CA GLY A 27 -10.79 13.16 -10.45
C GLY A 27 -10.55 13.17 -8.94
N ASP A 28 -11.47 12.63 -8.18
CA ASP A 28 -11.34 12.50 -6.73
C ASP A 28 -10.87 11.11 -6.28
N THR A 29 -10.53 10.24 -7.22
CA THR A 29 -10.07 8.89 -6.92
C THR A 29 -8.55 8.82 -7.04
N VAL A 30 -7.92 8.21 -6.05
CA VAL A 30 -6.48 7.97 -6.05
C VAL A 30 -6.24 6.46 -6.05
N TYR A 31 -5.49 6.00 -7.04
CA TYR A 31 -5.12 4.59 -7.16
C TYR A 31 -3.66 4.44 -6.74
N LEU A 32 -3.40 3.68 -5.68
CA LEU A 32 -2.05 3.38 -5.24
C LEU A 32 -1.56 2.10 -5.90
N ALA A 33 -0.34 2.14 -6.41
CA ALA A 33 0.35 0.92 -6.82
C ALA A 33 0.62 0.05 -5.60
N GLY A 34 0.78 -1.24 -5.82
CA GLY A 34 1.11 -2.18 -4.76
C GLY A 34 2.44 -1.85 -4.11
N GLN A 35 2.47 -1.89 -2.78
CA GLN A 35 3.69 -1.67 -2.00
C GLN A 35 4.18 -2.99 -1.44
N ILE A 36 5.47 -3.25 -1.60
CA ILE A 36 6.16 -4.38 -0.98
C ILE A 36 7.04 -3.83 0.15
N PRO A 37 7.60 -4.67 1.03
CA PRO A 37 8.29 -4.16 2.23
C PRO A 37 9.70 -3.63 1.98
N LEU A 38 9.82 -2.67 1.06
CA LEU A 38 11.08 -1.96 0.80
C LEU A 38 11.25 -0.80 1.76
N ASP A 39 12.45 -0.63 2.27
CA ASP A 39 12.81 0.56 3.01
C ASP A 39 13.03 1.70 2.00
N PRO A 40 12.32 2.84 2.14
CA PRO A 40 12.43 3.90 1.14
C PRO A 40 13.80 4.59 1.10
N LYS A 41 14.60 4.48 2.17
CA LYS A 41 15.92 5.10 2.23
C LYS A 41 16.98 4.25 1.55
N THR A 42 16.93 2.94 1.74
CA THR A 42 17.94 2.01 1.23
C THR A 42 17.51 1.32 -0.06
N MET A 43 16.21 1.27 -0.32
CA MET A 43 15.59 0.51 -1.41
C MET A 43 15.89 -0.99 -1.28
N GLN A 44 16.11 -1.45 -0.06
CA GLN A 44 16.31 -2.87 0.25
C GLN A 44 15.09 -3.40 0.99
N MET A 45 14.80 -4.69 0.80
CA MET A 45 13.77 -5.36 1.57
C MET A 45 14.12 -5.31 3.06
N VAL A 46 13.15 -4.99 3.90
CA VAL A 46 13.40 -5.03 5.34
C VAL A 46 13.62 -6.48 5.78
N GLU A 47 14.51 -6.66 6.74
CA GLU A 47 14.76 -7.96 7.35
C GLU A 47 13.88 -8.12 8.57
N GLY A 48 13.55 -9.36 8.89
CA GLY A 48 12.78 -9.67 10.07
C GLY A 48 11.63 -10.63 9.78
N ASP A 49 10.68 -10.68 10.70
CA ASP A 49 9.53 -11.56 10.58
C ASP A 49 8.44 -10.94 9.69
N PHE A 50 7.34 -11.66 9.55
CA PHE A 50 6.22 -11.19 8.73
C PHE A 50 5.66 -9.86 9.23
N GLU A 51 5.59 -9.68 10.56
CA GLU A 51 5.08 -8.42 11.11
C GLU A 51 5.94 -7.24 10.68
N ALA A 52 7.27 -7.38 10.70
CA ALA A 52 8.17 -6.32 10.26
C ALA A 52 7.94 -5.97 8.80
N GLU A 53 7.75 -6.97 7.94
CA GLU A 53 7.44 -6.72 6.52
C GLU A 53 6.10 -6.02 6.36
N ALA A 54 5.06 -6.51 7.02
CA ALA A 54 3.72 -5.94 6.88
C ALA A 54 3.66 -4.50 7.38
N ARG A 55 4.33 -4.19 8.51
CA ARG A 55 4.40 -2.82 9.01
C ARG A 55 5.09 -1.90 8.02
N ARG A 56 6.18 -2.36 7.40
CA ARG A 56 6.88 -1.55 6.39
C ARG A 56 5.96 -1.23 5.21
N VAL A 57 5.17 -2.21 4.77
CA VAL A 57 4.20 -2.00 3.69
C VAL A 57 3.15 -0.95 4.09
N PHE A 58 2.57 -1.07 5.29
CA PHE A 58 1.58 -0.10 5.75
C PHE A 58 2.18 1.31 5.89
N GLU A 59 3.42 1.42 6.36
CA GLU A 59 4.09 2.73 6.46
C GLU A 59 4.36 3.32 5.08
N ASN A 60 4.72 2.49 4.11
CA ASN A 60 4.90 2.95 2.73
C ASN A 60 3.58 3.47 2.15
N ILE A 61 2.49 2.74 2.38
CA ILE A 61 1.16 3.17 1.94
C ILE A 61 0.76 4.48 2.63
N LYS A 62 1.01 4.59 3.93
CA LYS A 62 0.73 5.82 4.67
C LYS A 62 1.42 7.02 4.04
N ALA A 63 2.69 6.88 3.65
CA ALA A 63 3.44 7.95 3.02
C ALA A 63 2.84 8.37 1.68
N VAL A 64 2.43 7.41 0.85
CA VAL A 64 1.82 7.72 -0.45
C VAL A 64 0.44 8.36 -0.27
N ILE A 65 -0.35 7.88 0.68
CA ILE A 65 -1.65 8.49 1.02
C ILE A 65 -1.45 9.95 1.43
N ALA A 66 -0.47 10.23 2.29
CA ALA A 66 -0.19 11.60 2.72
C ALA A 66 0.19 12.48 1.54
N ALA A 67 1.00 11.96 0.62
CA ALA A 67 1.40 12.71 -0.58
C ALA A 67 0.21 12.99 -1.50
N SER A 68 -0.84 12.17 -1.43
CA SER A 68 -2.06 12.40 -2.22
C SER A 68 -2.98 13.46 -1.60
N GLY A 69 -2.68 13.92 -0.40
CA GLY A 69 -3.53 14.83 0.35
C GLY A 69 -4.66 14.13 1.09
N GLY A 70 -4.64 12.82 1.15
CA GLY A 70 -5.67 12.02 1.80
C GLY A 70 -5.25 11.45 3.15
N SER A 71 -6.11 10.62 3.68
CA SER A 71 -5.88 9.91 4.93
C SER A 71 -6.43 8.49 4.83
N PHE A 72 -6.10 7.64 5.80
CA PHE A 72 -6.64 6.28 5.84
C PHE A 72 -8.17 6.25 5.87
N ALA A 73 -8.80 7.27 6.45
CA ALA A 73 -10.27 7.36 6.51
C ALA A 73 -10.91 7.46 5.11
N GLN A 74 -10.15 7.87 4.11
CA GLN A 74 -10.65 8.04 2.73
C GLN A 74 -10.36 6.83 1.85
N VAL A 75 -9.73 5.80 2.38
CA VAL A 75 -9.50 4.57 1.64
C VAL A 75 -10.83 3.83 1.48
N ALA A 76 -11.19 3.56 0.23
CA ALA A 76 -12.44 2.86 -0.09
C ALA A 76 -12.22 1.35 -0.27
N LYS A 77 -11.06 0.96 -0.79
CA LYS A 77 -10.78 -0.45 -1.07
C LYS A 77 -9.31 -0.76 -0.80
N VAL A 78 -9.08 -1.90 -0.14
CA VAL A 78 -7.74 -2.44 0.10
C VAL A 78 -7.68 -3.84 -0.49
N THR A 79 -6.62 -4.16 -1.22
CA THR A 79 -6.34 -5.52 -1.65
C THR A 79 -4.99 -5.94 -1.08
N ILE A 80 -4.99 -7.06 -0.38
CA ILE A 80 -3.81 -7.58 0.29
C ILE A 80 -3.43 -8.92 -0.35
N PHE A 81 -2.18 -9.02 -0.79
CA PHE A 81 -1.61 -10.23 -1.37
C PHE A 81 -0.60 -10.79 -0.39
N ILE A 82 -0.74 -12.06 -0.02
CA ILE A 82 0.20 -12.76 0.86
C ILE A 82 0.62 -14.07 0.22
N THR A 83 1.83 -14.54 0.50
CA THR A 83 2.32 -15.79 -0.06
C THR A 83 1.99 -16.99 0.82
N ASP A 84 1.61 -16.76 2.07
CA ASP A 84 1.22 -17.80 3.01
C ASP A 84 0.00 -17.35 3.81
N PHE A 85 -1.12 -18.01 3.65
CA PHE A 85 -2.36 -17.62 4.31
C PHE A 85 -2.33 -17.82 5.82
N ALA A 86 -1.32 -18.52 6.35
CA ALA A 86 -1.10 -18.59 7.79
C ALA A 86 -0.84 -17.20 8.40
N ASN A 87 -0.43 -16.22 7.61
CA ASN A 87 -0.20 -14.84 8.04
C ASN A 87 -1.47 -13.98 8.05
N PHE A 88 -2.62 -14.54 7.69
CA PHE A 88 -3.87 -13.77 7.59
C PHE A 88 -4.27 -13.08 8.90
N ALA A 89 -4.15 -13.81 10.02
CA ALA A 89 -4.50 -13.24 11.34
C ALA A 89 -3.62 -12.04 11.69
N LYS A 90 -2.33 -12.11 11.37
CA LYS A 90 -1.41 -10.99 11.63
C LYS A 90 -1.75 -9.78 10.76
N VAL A 91 -2.13 -10.01 9.50
CA VAL A 91 -2.56 -8.93 8.61
C VAL A 91 -3.80 -8.23 9.20
N ASN A 92 -4.77 -8.99 9.69
CA ASN A 92 -5.97 -8.42 10.31
C ASN A 92 -5.62 -7.56 11.53
N GLU A 93 -4.72 -8.06 12.37
CA GLU A 93 -4.29 -7.35 13.57
C GLU A 93 -3.64 -6.01 13.20
N LEU A 94 -2.75 -6.00 12.22
CA LEU A 94 -2.08 -4.79 11.79
C LEU A 94 -3.02 -3.83 11.07
N MET A 95 -3.92 -4.35 10.24
CA MET A 95 -4.89 -3.51 9.57
C MET A 95 -5.76 -2.75 10.57
N ALA A 96 -6.16 -3.39 11.67
CA ALA A 96 -6.93 -2.75 12.72
C ALA A 96 -6.16 -1.64 13.45
N GLN A 97 -4.83 -1.63 13.37
CA GLN A 97 -4.02 -0.56 13.93
C GLN A 97 -3.94 0.66 13.01
N TYR A 98 -3.99 0.45 11.69
CA TYR A 98 -3.88 1.54 10.71
C TYR A 98 -5.25 2.09 10.29
N PHE A 99 -6.29 1.27 10.29
CA PHE A 99 -7.63 1.66 9.88
C PHE A 99 -8.58 1.64 11.06
N LYS A 100 -9.59 2.50 11.01
CA LYS A 100 -10.64 2.57 12.02
C LYS A 100 -12.00 2.36 11.36
N GLU A 101 -13.01 2.01 12.15
CA GLU A 101 -14.37 1.93 11.65
C GLU A 101 -14.87 3.30 11.18
N PRO A 102 -15.64 3.37 10.09
CA PRO A 102 -16.00 2.24 9.23
C PRO A 102 -14.80 1.80 8.38
N TYR A 103 -14.57 0.49 8.32
CA TYR A 103 -13.45 -0.06 7.58
C TYR A 103 -13.66 0.01 6.07
N PRO A 104 -12.60 0.10 5.26
CA PRO A 104 -12.71 0.01 3.81
C PRO A 104 -13.14 -1.40 3.39
N ALA A 105 -13.63 -1.53 2.17
CA ALA A 105 -13.80 -2.84 1.57
C ALA A 105 -12.41 -3.49 1.40
N ARG A 106 -12.32 -4.80 1.58
CA ARG A 106 -11.03 -5.50 1.53
C ARG A 106 -11.18 -6.87 0.90
N SER A 107 -10.17 -7.26 0.12
CA SER A 107 -9.94 -8.64 -0.29
C SER A 107 -8.54 -9.03 0.15
N THR A 108 -8.38 -10.24 0.64
CA THR A 108 -7.07 -10.81 0.98
C THR A 108 -6.94 -12.13 0.24
N VAL A 109 -5.88 -12.28 -0.55
CA VAL A 109 -5.68 -13.48 -1.36
C VAL A 109 -4.26 -13.99 -1.17
N ALA A 110 -4.12 -15.32 -1.23
CA ALA A 110 -2.82 -15.94 -1.27
C ALA A 110 -2.38 -16.06 -2.72
N VAL A 111 -1.13 -15.74 -2.99
CA VAL A 111 -0.54 -15.78 -4.32
C VAL A 111 0.71 -16.66 -4.32
N ALA A 112 1.12 -17.12 -5.49
CA ALA A 112 2.26 -18.02 -5.62
C ALA A 112 3.58 -17.33 -5.28
N ALA A 113 3.73 -16.05 -5.64
CA ALA A 113 4.96 -15.28 -5.39
C ALA A 113 4.67 -13.81 -5.53
N LEU A 114 5.54 -13.00 -4.93
CA LEU A 114 5.49 -11.54 -5.03
C LEU A 114 6.88 -11.03 -5.42
N PRO A 115 6.98 -9.77 -5.93
CA PRO A 115 8.27 -9.21 -6.30
C PRO A 115 9.26 -9.27 -5.15
N ARG A 116 10.52 -9.53 -5.48
CA ARG A 116 11.63 -9.54 -4.52
C ARG A 116 11.42 -10.53 -3.37
N ASN A 117 10.67 -11.61 -3.61
CA ASN A 117 10.32 -12.61 -2.58
C ASN A 117 9.60 -12.01 -1.38
N ALA A 118 8.88 -10.91 -1.58
CA ALA A 118 8.05 -10.34 -0.53
C ALA A 118 7.00 -11.35 -0.08
N ARG A 119 6.66 -11.31 1.21
CA ARG A 119 5.60 -12.16 1.75
C ARG A 119 4.26 -11.45 1.78
N VAL A 120 4.26 -10.14 1.51
CA VAL A 120 3.05 -9.33 1.52
C VAL A 120 3.20 -8.17 0.54
N GLU A 121 2.09 -7.85 -0.12
CA GLU A 121 1.97 -6.66 -0.97
C GLU A 121 0.57 -6.11 -0.77
N ILE A 122 0.43 -4.79 -0.68
CA ILE A 122 -0.85 -4.14 -0.45
C ILE A 122 -1.01 -3.00 -1.45
N GLU A 123 -2.18 -2.93 -2.07
CA GLU A 123 -2.60 -1.79 -2.86
C GLU A 123 -3.92 -1.26 -2.32
N CYS A 124 -4.22 0.00 -2.60
CA CYS A 124 -5.49 0.56 -2.17
C CYS A 124 -5.96 1.67 -3.08
N THR A 125 -7.25 2.00 -2.95
CA THR A 125 -7.91 3.05 -3.69
C THR A 125 -8.57 4.00 -2.70
N LEU A 126 -8.34 5.30 -2.86
CA LEU A 126 -8.93 6.34 -2.04
C LEU A 126 -9.95 7.14 -2.85
N HIS A 127 -10.91 7.70 -2.13
CA HIS A 127 -11.81 8.70 -2.69
C HIS A 127 -11.71 9.97 -1.85
N LEU A 128 -11.25 11.06 -2.47
CA LEU A 128 -10.96 12.31 -1.76
C LEU A 128 -12.16 13.26 -1.68
N GLY A 129 -13.16 13.00 -2.49
CA GLY A 129 -14.34 13.87 -2.62
C GLY A 129 -15.42 13.77 -1.56
#